data_f612c99eaaf4d78a2e40b31027e004ec
#
_entry.id   f612c99eaaf4d78a2e40b31027e004ec
#
_cell.length_a   1.000
_cell.length_b   1.000
_cell.length_c   1.000
_cell.angle_alpha   90.00
_cell.angle_beta   90.00
_cell.angle_gamma   90.00
#
_symmetry.space_group_name_H-M   'P 1'
#
loop_
_entity.id
_entity.type
_entity.pdbx_description
1 polymer ?
#
loop_
_entity_poly.entity_id
_entity_poly.type
_entity_poly.pdbx_seq_one_letter_code
_entity_poly.pdbx_strand_id
1 'polypeptide(L)'
;MSQENSTPEQKQQKNKETRNRLFLGALLLLLLVVIYTQFFSSDDAQKPPSAAPSANAKATPSPTPQRQTSGTPAPIISEPLDLASIQQGGSHSSDGTGRNIFIYPTPTPPPPPTPAPPIPTPTPWPVPVSSLNPGGVIARTAGFTLTVFGQKIPQDAQGFINGRAYPTSFVSDTQVKINVPAETIRMQGSLIVTVKSQSDPKLESNPIPLNVAAPPEPPYKYIGLITLKNVPRAVLVAQGNDEDVYNVRKGDVIGGKWKIVNITPQKVEIEDTSIKVSHVINYTVDTK
;
A
#
# COMPACT_ATOMS: atom_id res chain seq x y z
N MET A 1 -66.98 42.21 20.34
CA MET A 1 -66.93 40.76 20.08
C MET A 1 -66.80 40.55 18.59
N SER A 2 -65.57 40.43 18.11
CA SER A 2 -65.29 40.17 16.68
C SER A 2 -64.90 38.71 16.52
N GLN A 3 -65.75 37.92 15.86
CA GLN A 3 -65.48 36.54 15.48
C GLN A 3 -64.63 36.56 14.23
N GLU A 4 -63.43 36.02 14.35
CA GLU A 4 -62.48 35.83 13.26
C GLU A 4 -62.90 34.59 12.44
N ASN A 5 -63.47 34.85 11.29
CA ASN A 5 -63.97 33.84 10.36
C ASN A 5 -62.84 33.34 9.48
N SER A 6 -62.08 32.34 9.94
CA SER A 6 -61.01 31.74 9.13
C SER A 6 -61.59 30.74 8.12
N THR A 7 -61.36 31.05 6.84
CA THR A 7 -61.80 30.31 5.65
C THR A 7 -61.26 28.87 5.67
N PRO A 8 -62.04 27.85 5.21
CA PRO A 8 -61.69 26.43 5.28
C PRO A 8 -60.36 26.06 4.55
N GLU A 9 -59.95 26.86 3.57
CA GLU A 9 -58.66 26.66 2.85
C GLU A 9 -57.46 26.95 3.73
N GLN A 10 -57.49 27.93 4.63
CA GLN A 10 -56.39 28.22 5.57
C GLN A 10 -56.20 27.11 6.60
N LYS A 11 -57.27 26.40 6.99
CA LYS A 11 -57.18 25.21 7.90
C LYS A 11 -56.53 24.00 7.22
N GLN A 12 -56.74 23.82 5.90
CA GLN A 12 -56.09 22.71 5.15
C GLN A 12 -54.60 22.97 4.90
N GLN A 13 -54.20 24.21 4.64
CA GLN A 13 -52.79 24.56 4.45
C GLN A 13 -51.99 24.40 5.74
N LYS A 14 -52.55 24.87 6.88
CA LYS A 14 -51.90 24.73 8.19
C LYS A 14 -51.72 23.26 8.62
N ASN A 15 -52.65 22.38 8.28
CA ASN A 15 -52.55 20.93 8.55
C ASN A 15 -51.52 20.23 7.67
N LYS A 16 -51.28 20.68 6.43
CA LYS A 16 -50.25 20.17 5.54
C LYS A 16 -48.84 20.54 6.04
N GLU A 17 -48.67 21.79 6.47
CA GLU A 17 -47.40 22.24 7.03
C GLU A 17 -47.05 21.55 8.35
N THR A 18 -48.00 21.36 9.24
CA THR A 18 -47.76 20.68 10.52
C THR A 18 -47.42 19.21 10.29
N ARG A 19 -48.05 18.55 9.34
CA ARG A 19 -47.78 17.14 8.96
C ARG A 19 -46.41 17.03 8.34
N ASN A 20 -45.99 17.97 7.47
CA ASN A 20 -44.63 17.96 6.87
C ASN A 20 -43.54 18.21 7.93
N ARG A 21 -43.74 19.10 8.88
CA ARG A 21 -42.79 19.33 9.99
C ARG A 21 -42.69 18.12 10.91
N LEU A 22 -43.79 17.38 11.15
CA LEU A 22 -43.80 16.17 11.94
C LEU A 22 -43.08 15.04 11.20
N PHE A 23 -43.28 14.89 9.88
CA PHE A 23 -42.52 13.94 9.04
C PHE A 23 -41.03 14.25 8.99
N LEU A 24 -40.67 15.53 8.86
CA LEU A 24 -39.27 15.97 8.85
C LEU A 24 -38.59 15.70 10.19
N GLY A 25 -39.29 15.93 11.31
CA GLY A 25 -38.81 15.61 12.66
C GLY A 25 -38.62 14.11 12.90
N ALA A 26 -39.56 13.28 12.44
CA ALA A 26 -39.46 11.83 12.53
C ALA A 26 -38.29 11.27 11.68
N LEU A 27 -38.07 11.82 10.48
CA LEU A 27 -36.97 11.44 9.60
C LEU A 27 -35.61 11.82 10.20
N LEU A 28 -35.50 12.99 10.84
CA LEU A 28 -34.29 13.45 11.52
C LEU A 28 -33.98 12.58 12.73
N LEU A 29 -35.00 12.17 13.50
CA LEU A 29 -34.85 11.28 14.63
C LEU A 29 -34.39 9.88 14.19
N LEU A 30 -34.93 9.36 13.09
CA LEU A 30 -34.53 8.08 12.50
C LEU A 30 -33.06 8.13 12.00
N LEU A 31 -32.65 9.25 11.40
CA LEU A 31 -31.29 9.46 10.97
C LEU A 31 -30.31 9.51 12.14
N LEU A 32 -30.68 10.15 13.26
CA LEU A 32 -29.90 10.16 14.49
C LEU A 32 -29.74 8.76 15.09
N VAL A 33 -30.80 7.94 15.06
CA VAL A 33 -30.73 6.54 15.54
C VAL A 33 -29.78 5.71 14.67
N VAL A 34 -29.83 5.88 13.35
CA VAL A 34 -28.92 5.17 12.42
C VAL A 34 -27.47 5.58 12.66
N ILE A 35 -27.21 6.87 12.83
CA ILE A 35 -25.87 7.37 13.16
C ILE A 35 -25.40 6.81 14.51
N TYR A 36 -26.28 6.80 15.52
CA TYR A 36 -25.97 6.25 16.84
C TYR A 36 -25.60 4.77 16.76
N THR A 37 -26.38 3.96 16.02
CA THR A 37 -26.08 2.53 15.85
C THR A 37 -24.81 2.27 15.07
N GLN A 38 -24.45 3.10 14.08
CA GLN A 38 -23.20 2.96 13.33
C GLN A 38 -21.95 3.35 14.12
N PHE A 39 -22.07 4.34 15.03
CA PHE A 39 -20.92 4.84 15.79
C PHE A 39 -20.73 4.17 17.15
N PHE A 40 -21.81 3.67 17.77
CA PHE A 40 -21.77 3.08 19.12
C PHE A 40 -21.94 1.56 19.19
N SER A 41 -22.20 0.87 18.07
CA SER A 41 -22.33 -0.60 18.03
C SER A 41 -21.09 -1.28 17.45
N SER A 42 -19.90 -0.78 17.73
CA SER A 42 -18.63 -1.43 17.37
C SER A 42 -17.93 -1.98 18.60
N ASP A 43 -18.60 -2.92 19.29
CA ASP A 43 -17.97 -3.82 20.24
C ASP A 43 -18.47 -5.24 19.95
N ASP A 44 -17.89 -5.85 18.94
CA ASP A 44 -17.77 -7.31 18.87
C ASP A 44 -16.34 -7.63 18.44
N ALA A 45 -15.56 -7.95 19.46
CA ALA A 45 -14.21 -8.45 19.36
C ALA A 45 -14.20 -9.71 18.50
N GLN A 46 -13.87 -9.57 17.25
CA GLN A 46 -13.53 -10.69 16.38
C GLN A 46 -12.14 -11.16 16.77
N LYS A 47 -12.11 -12.13 17.68
CA LYS A 47 -10.96 -12.95 18.05
C LYS A 47 -10.32 -13.49 16.78
N PRO A 48 -9.02 -13.22 16.51
CA PRO A 48 -8.35 -13.80 15.37
C PRO A 48 -8.30 -15.32 15.51
N PRO A 49 -8.55 -16.11 14.45
CA PRO A 49 -8.37 -17.54 14.50
C PRO A 49 -6.91 -17.86 14.78
N SER A 50 -6.67 -18.59 15.86
CA SER A 50 -5.41 -19.19 16.22
C SER A 50 -4.93 -20.08 15.06
N ALA A 51 -3.93 -19.64 14.32
CA ALA A 51 -3.24 -20.47 13.34
C ALA A 51 -2.48 -21.57 14.09
N ALA A 52 -2.95 -22.80 13.98
CA ALA A 52 -2.19 -23.97 14.33
C ALA A 52 -0.90 -24.02 13.48
N PRO A 53 0.26 -24.41 14.05
CA PRO A 53 1.48 -24.57 13.29
C PRO A 53 1.36 -25.79 12.38
N SER A 54 1.25 -25.58 11.08
CA SER A 54 1.39 -26.64 10.08
C SER A 54 2.87 -26.99 9.96
N ALA A 55 3.26 -28.03 10.68
CA ALA A 55 4.53 -28.71 10.50
C ALA A 55 4.48 -29.49 9.19
N ASN A 56 5.02 -28.94 8.13
CA ASN A 56 5.54 -29.72 7.00
C ASN A 56 6.48 -28.83 6.14
N ALA A 57 7.61 -28.45 6.71
CA ALA A 57 8.75 -28.02 5.94
C ALA A 57 9.53 -29.27 5.51
N LYS A 58 9.28 -29.72 4.29
CA LYS A 58 10.06 -30.73 3.59
C LYS A 58 11.48 -30.16 3.41
N ALA A 59 12.40 -30.63 4.20
CA ALA A 59 13.82 -30.30 4.10
C ALA A 59 14.34 -30.71 2.71
N THR A 60 14.76 -29.75 1.95
CA THR A 60 15.61 -29.94 0.76
C THR A 60 17.00 -30.35 1.25
N PRO A 61 17.55 -31.48 0.83
CA PRO A 61 18.91 -31.87 1.22
C PRO A 61 19.91 -30.94 0.53
N SER A 62 20.74 -30.28 1.31
CA SER A 62 21.97 -29.61 0.87
C SER A 62 22.86 -30.62 0.13
N PRO A 63 23.51 -30.22 -0.97
CA PRO A 63 24.47 -31.10 -1.63
C PRO A 63 25.71 -31.26 -0.76
N THR A 64 25.94 -32.47 -0.33
CA THR A 64 27.20 -32.96 0.26
C THR A 64 28.33 -32.79 -0.75
N PRO A 65 29.47 -32.18 -0.39
CA PRO A 65 30.61 -32.16 -1.29
C PRO A 65 31.12 -33.60 -1.50
N GLN A 66 31.05 -34.09 -2.72
CA GLN A 66 31.67 -35.34 -3.16
C GLN A 66 33.19 -35.20 -3.01
N ARG A 67 33.72 -36.00 -2.09
CA ARG A 67 35.14 -36.27 -1.98
C ARG A 67 35.53 -37.12 -3.19
N GLN A 68 36.22 -36.54 -4.16
CA GLN A 68 36.88 -37.26 -5.23
C GLN A 68 38.01 -38.05 -4.64
N THR A 69 37.82 -39.38 -4.52
CA THR A 69 38.84 -40.35 -4.34
C THR A 69 39.29 -40.83 -5.72
N SER A 70 40.28 -40.21 -6.27
CA SER A 70 41.06 -40.73 -7.38
C SER A 70 42.54 -40.57 -7.02
N GLY A 71 43.04 -41.48 -6.25
CA GLY A 71 44.45 -41.66 -5.96
C GLY A 71 44.76 -43.14 -6.07
N THR A 72 45.33 -43.52 -7.20
CA THR A 72 45.98 -44.80 -7.43
C THR A 72 46.95 -45.09 -6.28
N PRO A 73 46.92 -46.25 -5.61
CA PRO A 73 47.91 -46.55 -4.60
C PRO A 73 49.28 -46.67 -5.24
N ALA A 74 50.18 -45.79 -4.84
CA ALA A 74 51.60 -45.92 -5.16
C ALA A 74 52.18 -47.20 -4.49
N PRO A 75 53.06 -47.90 -5.12
CA PRO A 75 53.67 -49.08 -4.56
C PRO A 75 54.43 -48.72 -3.28
N ILE A 76 54.14 -49.45 -2.21
CA ILE A 76 54.88 -49.40 -0.94
C ILE A 76 56.29 -49.96 -1.18
N ILE A 77 57.26 -49.10 -1.36
CA ILE A 77 58.68 -49.49 -1.31
C ILE A 77 58.99 -49.60 0.18
N SER A 78 59.02 -50.85 0.63
CA SER A 78 59.56 -51.21 1.95
C SER A 78 61.08 -51.18 1.86
N GLU A 79 61.70 -50.05 2.01
CA GLU A 79 63.10 -49.99 2.31
C GLU A 79 63.31 -50.53 3.74
N PRO A 80 64.21 -51.44 3.93
CA PRO A 80 64.52 -51.92 5.30
C PRO A 80 65.10 -50.77 6.10
N LEU A 81 64.46 -50.46 7.19
CA LEU A 81 64.90 -49.45 8.13
C LEU A 81 66.25 -49.82 8.69
N ASP A 82 67.32 -49.14 8.36
CA ASP A 82 68.65 -49.39 8.89
C ASP A 82 68.72 -48.83 10.34
N LEU A 83 68.45 -49.78 11.27
CA LEU A 83 68.49 -49.48 12.69
C LEU A 83 69.88 -49.25 13.23
N ALA A 84 70.92 -49.51 12.45
CA ALA A 84 72.32 -49.28 12.85
C ALA A 84 72.68 -47.81 12.90
N SER A 85 72.00 -46.98 12.10
CA SER A 85 72.25 -45.52 12.09
C SER A 85 71.61 -44.84 13.30
N ILE A 86 70.66 -45.49 13.97
CA ILE A 86 69.96 -44.91 15.16
C ILE A 86 70.81 -45.16 16.43
N GLN A 87 71.64 -46.19 16.47
CA GLN A 87 72.47 -46.46 17.65
C GLN A 87 73.75 -45.61 17.72
N GLN A 88 74.12 -44.90 16.67
CA GLN A 88 75.19 -43.89 16.73
C GLN A 88 74.58 -42.53 17.05
N GLY A 89 73.73 -42.51 18.11
CA GLY A 89 73.29 -41.32 18.72
C GLY A 89 74.45 -40.49 19.24
N GLY A 90 74.94 -39.62 18.44
CA GLY A 90 75.86 -38.59 18.89
C GLY A 90 75.29 -37.93 20.14
N SER A 91 76.05 -37.89 21.19
CA SER A 91 75.80 -37.04 22.37
C SER A 91 75.59 -35.61 21.88
N HIS A 92 74.33 -35.29 21.67
CA HIS A 92 73.98 -33.91 21.50
C HIS A 92 74.18 -33.21 22.83
N SER A 93 75.28 -32.47 22.92
CA SER A 93 75.42 -31.48 23.98
C SER A 93 74.13 -30.71 24.12
N SER A 94 73.56 -30.80 25.27
CA SER A 94 72.36 -30.01 25.66
C SER A 94 72.74 -28.52 25.82
N ASP A 95 73.05 -27.89 24.71
CA ASP A 95 72.96 -26.46 24.64
C ASP A 95 71.45 -26.15 24.67
N GLY A 96 70.98 -25.56 25.75
CA GLY A 96 69.60 -25.40 26.16
C GLY A 96 68.65 -24.64 25.17
N THR A 97 68.81 -24.86 23.87
CA THR A 97 67.98 -24.29 22.80
C THR A 97 67.14 -25.34 22.08
N GLY A 98 67.06 -26.58 22.64
CA GLY A 98 66.14 -27.58 22.13
C GLY A 98 64.69 -27.16 22.33
N ARG A 99 63.97 -26.96 21.26
CA ARG A 99 62.53 -26.76 21.33
C ARG A 99 61.90 -27.99 21.98
N ASN A 100 61.27 -27.78 23.17
CA ASN A 100 60.48 -28.78 23.80
C ASN A 100 59.23 -29.03 22.94
N ILE A 101 59.17 -30.13 22.20
CA ILE A 101 58.05 -30.52 21.32
C ILE A 101 56.74 -30.76 22.09
N PHE A 102 56.75 -30.81 23.42
CA PHE A 102 55.57 -30.93 24.26
C PHE A 102 55.06 -29.60 24.83
N ILE A 103 55.75 -28.49 24.57
CA ILE A 103 55.23 -27.15 24.90
C ILE A 103 54.47 -26.64 23.68
N TYR A 104 53.14 -26.80 23.71
CA TYR A 104 52.26 -26.14 22.78
C TYR A 104 52.37 -24.63 23.02
N PRO A 105 52.63 -23.81 21.99
CA PRO A 105 52.51 -22.35 22.17
C PRO A 105 51.08 -22.04 22.54
N THR A 106 50.89 -21.43 23.68
CA THR A 106 49.56 -20.95 24.10
C THR A 106 49.11 -19.92 23.05
N PRO A 107 47.97 -20.17 22.34
CA PRO A 107 47.49 -19.20 21.36
C PRO A 107 47.28 -17.86 22.06
N THR A 108 47.84 -16.82 21.51
CA THR A 108 47.62 -15.44 21.98
C THR A 108 46.12 -15.21 21.94
N PRO A 109 45.46 -14.80 23.04
CA PRO A 109 44.03 -14.49 23.02
C PRO A 109 43.76 -13.48 21.91
N PRO A 110 42.68 -13.70 21.12
CA PRO A 110 42.34 -12.73 20.06
C PRO A 110 42.18 -11.33 20.68
N PRO A 111 42.63 -10.28 20.01
CA PRO A 111 42.44 -8.94 20.49
C PRO A 111 40.97 -8.71 20.79
N PRO A 112 40.63 -7.98 21.87
CA PRO A 112 39.23 -7.67 22.18
C PRO A 112 38.59 -7.01 20.94
N PRO A 113 37.31 -7.38 20.61
CA PRO A 113 36.65 -6.81 19.46
C PRO A 113 36.68 -5.28 19.55
N THR A 114 37.15 -4.64 18.51
CA THR A 114 37.13 -3.17 18.41
C THR A 114 35.68 -2.72 18.55
N PRO A 115 35.34 -1.78 19.46
CA PRO A 115 33.99 -1.27 19.59
C PRO A 115 33.47 -0.84 18.22
N ALA A 116 32.30 -1.33 17.83
CA ALA A 116 31.67 -0.89 16.58
C ALA A 116 31.52 0.63 16.60
N PRO A 117 31.79 1.31 15.49
CA PRO A 117 31.59 2.76 15.43
C PRO A 117 30.14 3.07 15.82
N PRO A 118 29.88 4.14 16.60
CA PRO A 118 28.53 4.50 16.99
C PRO A 118 27.67 4.70 15.75
N ILE A 119 26.51 4.04 15.71
CA ILE A 119 25.52 4.22 14.63
C ILE A 119 25.13 5.69 14.66
N PRO A 120 25.26 6.44 13.56
CA PRO A 120 24.88 7.85 13.54
C PRO A 120 23.41 7.99 13.91
N THR A 121 23.11 8.69 14.98
CA THR A 121 21.74 9.02 15.38
C THR A 121 21.14 9.91 14.29
N PRO A 122 19.97 9.56 13.71
CA PRO A 122 19.37 10.40 12.67
C PRO A 122 19.07 11.78 13.25
N THR A 123 19.53 12.82 12.58
CA THR A 123 19.22 14.20 12.94
C THR A 123 17.72 14.41 12.78
N PRO A 124 17.01 14.91 13.82
CA PRO A 124 15.57 15.16 13.70
C PRO A 124 15.29 16.23 12.64
N TRP A 125 14.23 16.04 11.87
CA TRP A 125 13.81 17.01 10.85
C TRP A 125 13.38 18.32 11.51
N PRO A 126 13.73 19.48 10.94
CA PRO A 126 13.33 20.78 11.49
C PRO A 126 11.81 20.97 11.52
N VAL A 127 11.11 20.45 10.51
CA VAL A 127 9.65 20.48 10.39
C VAL A 127 9.14 19.04 10.33
N PRO A 128 8.88 18.39 11.49
CA PRO A 128 8.40 17.01 11.48
C PRO A 128 6.94 16.94 11.04
N VAL A 129 6.68 16.30 9.90
CA VAL A 129 5.35 15.98 9.39
C VAL A 129 4.98 14.57 9.85
N SER A 130 3.76 14.40 10.37
CA SER A 130 3.28 13.16 11.00
C SER A 130 2.30 12.38 10.13
N SER A 131 1.40 13.07 9.41
CA SER A 131 0.36 12.41 8.63
C SER A 131 -0.19 13.27 7.50
N LEU A 132 -0.87 12.60 6.56
CA LEU A 132 -1.57 13.21 5.43
C LEU A 132 -3.05 12.86 5.51
N ASN A 133 -3.91 13.80 5.09
CA ASN A 133 -5.33 13.55 4.91
C ASN A 133 -5.81 14.15 3.56
N PRO A 134 -6.27 13.30 2.60
CA PRO A 134 -6.37 11.84 2.68
C PRO A 134 -4.98 11.17 2.69
N GLY A 135 -4.86 10.03 3.39
CA GLY A 135 -3.63 9.21 3.43
C GLY A 135 -3.38 8.41 2.15
N GLY A 136 -4.39 8.34 1.27
CA GLY A 136 -4.32 7.72 -0.06
C GLY A 136 -5.44 8.23 -0.93
N VAL A 137 -5.24 8.16 -2.25
CA VAL A 137 -6.20 8.59 -3.26
C VAL A 137 -6.27 7.58 -4.40
N ILE A 138 -7.30 7.68 -5.23
CA ILE A 138 -7.44 6.82 -6.41
C ILE A 138 -6.93 7.61 -7.63
N ALA A 139 -6.15 6.95 -8.47
CA ALA A 139 -5.64 7.54 -9.70
C ALA A 139 -6.79 7.97 -10.65
N ARG A 140 -6.54 8.97 -11.48
CA ARG A 140 -7.49 9.53 -12.47
C ARG A 140 -8.77 10.14 -11.89
N THR A 141 -8.84 10.34 -10.56
CA THR A 141 -9.94 11.12 -9.95
C THR A 141 -9.72 12.62 -10.11
N ALA A 142 -10.70 13.41 -9.70
CA ALA A 142 -10.59 14.87 -9.68
C ALA A 142 -9.47 15.34 -8.74
N GLY A 143 -9.01 16.59 -8.95
CA GLY A 143 -8.10 17.27 -8.03
C GLY A 143 -8.71 17.38 -6.63
N PHE A 144 -7.88 17.44 -5.62
CA PHE A 144 -8.29 17.46 -4.21
C PHE A 144 -7.36 18.34 -3.37
N THR A 145 -7.80 18.64 -2.16
CA THR A 145 -6.98 19.33 -1.16
C THR A 145 -6.35 18.30 -0.22
N LEU A 146 -5.03 18.25 -0.23
CA LEU A 146 -4.24 17.44 0.69
C LEU A 146 -3.92 18.25 1.94
N THR A 147 -4.37 17.80 3.10
CA THR A 147 -4.03 18.36 4.39
C THR A 147 -2.82 17.63 4.96
N VAL A 148 -1.77 18.38 5.27
CA VAL A 148 -0.55 17.86 5.88
C VAL A 148 -0.54 18.26 7.35
N PHE A 149 -0.37 17.29 8.23
CA PHE A 149 -0.26 17.50 9.68
C PHE A 149 1.19 17.32 10.12
N GLY A 150 1.65 18.23 10.95
CA GLY A 150 3.03 18.24 11.43
C GLY A 150 3.20 19.09 12.67
N GLN A 151 4.42 19.53 12.91
CA GLN A 151 4.75 20.47 13.98
C GLN A 151 5.74 21.50 13.46
N LYS A 152 5.72 22.71 14.04
CA LYS A 152 6.61 23.81 13.67
C LYS A 152 6.57 24.16 12.17
N ILE A 153 5.38 24.06 11.56
CA ILE A 153 5.20 24.43 10.16
C ILE A 153 5.32 25.95 10.04
N PRO A 154 6.23 26.49 9.22
CA PRO A 154 6.40 27.92 9.06
C PRO A 154 5.21 28.55 8.29
N GLN A 155 4.94 29.84 8.53
CA GLN A 155 3.82 30.55 7.88
C GLN A 155 3.98 30.66 6.36
N ASP A 156 5.23 30.69 5.88
CA ASP A 156 5.61 30.71 4.46
C ASP A 156 5.81 29.31 3.87
N ALA A 157 5.22 28.29 4.49
CA ALA A 157 5.36 26.90 4.06
C ALA A 157 4.82 26.70 2.65
N GLN A 158 5.63 26.06 1.81
CA GLN A 158 5.29 25.60 0.47
C GLN A 158 5.31 24.08 0.42
N GLY A 159 4.23 23.49 -0.10
CA GLY A 159 4.12 22.07 -0.31
C GLY A 159 4.73 21.63 -1.63
N PHE A 160 5.45 20.52 -1.59
CA PHE A 160 6.06 19.89 -2.77
C PHE A 160 5.57 18.45 -2.90
N ILE A 161 5.28 18.03 -4.12
CA ILE A 161 4.97 16.64 -4.44
C ILE A 161 5.94 16.19 -5.52
N ASN A 162 6.72 15.15 -5.24
CA ASN A 162 7.82 14.69 -6.08
C ASN A 162 8.78 15.84 -6.50
N GLY A 163 9.07 16.76 -5.58
CA GLY A 163 9.95 17.90 -5.81
C GLY A 163 9.33 19.07 -6.57
N ARG A 164 8.08 18.98 -7.04
CA ARG A 164 7.36 20.07 -7.69
C ARG A 164 6.50 20.83 -6.68
N ALA A 165 6.56 22.16 -6.70
CA ALA A 165 5.77 23.02 -5.84
C ALA A 165 4.30 23.07 -6.28
N TYR A 166 3.39 23.10 -5.31
CA TYR A 166 1.94 23.21 -5.52
C TYR A 166 1.35 24.36 -4.69
N PRO A 167 0.22 24.94 -5.12
CA PRO A 167 -0.46 25.97 -4.35
C PRO A 167 -0.75 25.47 -2.93
N THR A 168 -0.27 26.23 -1.95
CA THR A 168 -0.26 25.84 -0.55
C THR A 168 -0.89 26.94 0.28
N SER A 169 -1.73 26.59 1.25
CA SER A 169 -2.35 27.49 2.20
C SER A 169 -1.96 27.10 3.61
N PHE A 170 -1.29 27.99 4.31
CA PHE A 170 -0.99 27.83 5.73
C PHE A 170 -2.28 27.92 6.56
N VAL A 171 -2.47 27.01 7.48
CA VAL A 171 -3.64 26.98 8.40
C VAL A 171 -3.19 27.25 9.83
N SER A 172 -2.15 26.54 10.27
CA SER A 172 -1.54 26.67 11.60
C SER A 172 -0.12 26.12 11.60
N ASP A 173 0.61 26.27 12.68
CA ASP A 173 1.92 25.66 12.91
C ASP A 173 1.91 24.12 12.94
N THR A 174 0.72 23.51 12.95
CA THR A 174 0.50 22.06 12.92
C THR A 174 -0.20 21.58 11.66
N GLN A 175 -0.64 22.48 10.78
CA GLN A 175 -1.47 22.12 9.62
C GLN A 175 -1.23 23.03 8.42
N VAL A 176 -1.05 22.41 7.25
CA VAL A 176 -1.01 23.10 5.97
C VAL A 176 -1.85 22.35 4.94
N LYS A 177 -2.47 23.07 3.99
CA LYS A 177 -3.27 22.52 2.91
C LYS A 177 -2.58 22.74 1.57
N ILE A 178 -2.45 21.68 0.78
CA ILE A 178 -1.86 21.69 -0.56
C ILE A 178 -2.97 21.38 -1.57
N ASN A 179 -3.13 22.21 -2.58
CA ASN A 179 -4.08 21.95 -3.67
C ASN A 179 -3.41 21.07 -4.72
N VAL A 180 -3.89 19.83 -4.85
CA VAL A 180 -3.35 18.83 -5.77
C VAL A 180 -4.26 18.71 -7.00
N PRO A 181 -3.81 19.12 -8.20
CA PRO A 181 -4.60 19.00 -9.41
C PRO A 181 -4.66 17.55 -9.89
N ALA A 182 -5.69 17.21 -10.68
CA ALA A 182 -5.93 15.85 -11.19
C ALA A 182 -4.76 15.29 -12.02
N GLU A 183 -3.97 16.17 -12.66
CA GLU A 183 -2.82 15.76 -13.47
C GLU A 183 -1.75 15.05 -12.64
N THR A 184 -1.62 15.40 -11.37
CA THR A 184 -0.61 14.85 -10.46
C THR A 184 -0.88 13.38 -10.13
N ILE A 185 -2.16 12.97 -10.13
CA ILE A 185 -2.61 11.62 -9.76
C ILE A 185 -3.11 10.81 -10.95
N ARG A 186 -2.58 11.05 -12.16
CA ARG A 186 -2.98 10.28 -13.37
C ARG A 186 -2.59 8.82 -13.32
N MET A 187 -1.45 8.51 -12.70
CA MET A 187 -0.89 7.16 -12.60
C MET A 187 -0.94 6.68 -11.14
N GLN A 188 -1.10 5.37 -10.98
CA GLN A 188 -0.93 4.72 -9.68
C GLN A 188 0.53 4.76 -9.24
N GLY A 189 0.78 4.78 -7.95
CA GLY A 189 2.12 4.78 -7.38
C GLY A 189 2.20 5.47 -6.04
N SER A 190 3.40 5.84 -5.63
CA SER A 190 3.66 6.59 -4.41
C SER A 190 4.22 7.97 -4.77
N LEU A 191 3.60 9.01 -4.28
CA LEU A 191 4.04 10.39 -4.42
C LEU A 191 4.68 10.86 -3.12
N ILE A 192 5.88 11.40 -3.20
CA ILE A 192 6.58 11.91 -2.02
C ILE A 192 6.15 13.35 -1.76
N VAL A 193 5.58 13.57 -0.59
CA VAL A 193 5.14 14.89 -0.11
C VAL A 193 6.15 15.44 0.87
N THR A 194 6.60 16.66 0.65
CA THR A 194 7.46 17.43 1.55
C THR A 194 6.94 18.85 1.70
N VAL A 195 7.25 19.47 2.81
CA VAL A 195 6.92 20.88 3.10
C VAL A 195 8.22 21.61 3.39
N LYS A 196 8.44 22.77 2.78
CA LYS A 196 9.63 23.60 2.95
C LYS A 196 9.22 25.04 3.19
N SER A 197 10.01 25.77 3.97
CA SER A 197 9.91 27.24 4.04
C SER A 197 10.40 27.86 2.73
N GLN A 198 9.74 28.91 2.27
CA GLN A 198 10.19 29.69 1.12
C GLN A 198 11.34 30.62 1.51
N SER A 199 11.40 31.09 2.76
CA SER A 199 12.41 32.00 3.25
C SER A 199 13.68 31.30 3.72
N ASP A 200 13.57 30.09 4.29
CA ASP A 200 14.71 29.32 4.78
C ASP A 200 14.72 27.88 4.23
N PRO A 201 15.55 27.57 3.24
CA PRO A 201 15.65 26.23 2.65
C PRO A 201 16.07 25.12 3.64
N LYS A 202 16.63 25.49 4.80
CA LYS A 202 16.99 24.52 5.86
C LYS A 202 15.77 24.01 6.62
N LEU A 203 14.66 24.74 6.58
CA LEU A 203 13.40 24.33 7.20
C LEU A 203 12.62 23.45 6.22
N GLU A 204 13.03 22.19 6.15
CA GLU A 204 12.40 21.15 5.34
C GLU A 204 11.80 20.05 6.22
N SER A 205 10.68 19.48 5.79
CA SER A 205 10.03 18.36 6.46
C SER A 205 10.64 17.03 6.04
N ASN A 206 10.43 16.01 6.89
CA ASN A 206 10.60 14.63 6.46
C ASN A 206 9.68 14.32 5.27
N PRO A 207 10.11 13.47 4.33
CA PRO A 207 9.27 13.01 3.23
C PRO A 207 8.20 12.04 3.73
N ILE A 208 6.94 12.24 3.31
CA ILE A 208 5.84 11.30 3.59
C ILE A 208 5.25 10.81 2.28
N PRO A 209 5.07 9.48 2.11
CA PRO A 209 4.45 8.94 0.92
C PRO A 209 2.93 9.13 0.93
N LEU A 210 2.38 9.65 -0.17
CA LEU A 210 0.96 9.63 -0.50
C LEU A 210 0.71 8.47 -1.47
N ASN A 211 -0.09 7.51 -1.07
CA ASN A 211 -0.41 6.36 -1.92
C ASN A 211 -1.49 6.71 -2.95
N VAL A 212 -1.20 6.48 -4.23
CA VAL A 212 -2.15 6.62 -5.34
C VAL A 212 -2.51 5.22 -5.83
N ALA A 213 -3.69 4.74 -5.45
CA ALA A 213 -4.18 3.42 -5.82
C ALA A 213 -4.70 3.40 -7.27
N ALA A 214 -4.66 2.24 -7.92
CA ALA A 214 -5.34 2.04 -9.19
C ALA A 214 -6.86 2.21 -9.03
N PRO A 215 -7.58 2.81 -9.99
CA PRO A 215 -9.02 2.80 -9.97
C PRO A 215 -9.53 1.36 -10.15
N PRO A 216 -10.63 0.98 -9.46
CA PRO A 216 -11.22 -0.33 -9.60
C PRO A 216 -11.67 -0.55 -11.06
N GLU A 217 -11.33 -1.71 -11.60
CA GLU A 217 -11.72 -2.07 -12.98
C GLU A 217 -13.18 -2.58 -13.02
N PRO A 218 -13.92 -2.30 -14.10
CA PRO A 218 -15.25 -2.86 -14.27
C PRO A 218 -15.16 -4.39 -14.47
N PRO A 219 -15.94 -5.18 -13.71
CA PRO A 219 -15.90 -6.64 -13.75
C PRO A 219 -16.73 -7.19 -14.93
N TYR A 220 -16.54 -6.63 -16.13
CA TYR A 220 -17.28 -7.01 -17.33
C TYR A 220 -16.36 -7.20 -18.53
N LYS A 221 -16.72 -8.12 -19.40
CA LYS A 221 -16.13 -8.30 -20.73
C LYS A 221 -17.12 -7.81 -21.80
N TYR A 222 -16.64 -7.16 -22.83
CA TYR A 222 -17.46 -6.76 -23.99
C TYR A 222 -17.34 -7.81 -25.07
N ILE A 223 -18.46 -8.49 -25.39
CA ILE A 223 -18.51 -9.61 -26.31
C ILE A 223 -19.23 -9.27 -27.63
N GLY A 224 -19.86 -8.10 -27.76
CA GLY A 224 -20.48 -7.72 -29.02
C GLY A 224 -21.42 -6.54 -28.96
N LEU A 225 -21.81 -6.10 -30.18
CA LEU A 225 -22.80 -5.06 -30.41
C LEU A 225 -24.03 -5.68 -31.07
N ILE A 226 -25.21 -5.39 -30.53
CA ILE A 226 -26.47 -5.72 -31.15
C ILE A 226 -27.28 -4.44 -31.40
N THR A 227 -28.06 -4.40 -32.50
CA THR A 227 -28.99 -3.30 -32.76
C THR A 227 -30.41 -3.80 -32.59
N LEU A 228 -31.13 -3.21 -31.62
CA LEU A 228 -32.51 -3.56 -31.37
C LEU A 228 -33.37 -2.31 -31.53
N LYS A 229 -34.37 -2.37 -32.41
CA LYS A 229 -35.24 -1.21 -32.72
C LYS A 229 -34.44 0.04 -33.08
N ASN A 230 -33.41 -0.12 -33.91
CA ASN A 230 -32.49 0.94 -34.35
C ASN A 230 -31.64 1.60 -33.20
N VAL A 231 -31.58 0.99 -32.03
CA VAL A 231 -30.77 1.43 -30.90
C VAL A 231 -29.59 0.47 -30.69
N PRO A 232 -28.34 0.95 -30.75
CA PRO A 232 -27.17 0.12 -30.46
C PRO A 232 -27.12 -0.26 -29.00
N ARG A 233 -26.84 -1.52 -28.73
CA ARG A 233 -26.67 -2.07 -27.37
C ARG A 233 -25.39 -2.88 -27.30
N ALA A 234 -24.63 -2.69 -26.26
CA ALA A 234 -23.49 -3.53 -25.95
C ALA A 234 -23.95 -4.80 -25.21
N VAL A 235 -23.36 -5.91 -25.60
CA VAL A 235 -23.50 -7.18 -24.86
C VAL A 235 -22.28 -7.33 -23.98
N LEU A 236 -22.50 -7.25 -22.66
CA LEU A 236 -21.47 -7.40 -21.63
C LEU A 236 -21.70 -8.68 -20.86
N VAL A 237 -20.65 -9.35 -20.46
CA VAL A 237 -20.66 -10.55 -19.63
C VAL A 237 -19.88 -10.29 -18.35
N ALA A 238 -20.40 -10.71 -17.20
CA ALA A 238 -19.71 -10.61 -15.94
C ALA A 238 -18.44 -11.47 -15.94
N GLN A 239 -17.32 -10.93 -15.47
CA GLN A 239 -16.11 -11.71 -15.26
C GLN A 239 -16.30 -12.69 -14.11
N GLY A 240 -16.04 -13.98 -14.36
CA GLY A 240 -16.20 -15.04 -13.36
C GLY A 240 -17.57 -15.76 -13.38
N ASN A 241 -18.56 -15.22 -14.09
CA ASN A 241 -19.83 -15.88 -14.35
C ASN A 241 -20.30 -15.55 -15.77
N ASP A 242 -19.96 -16.40 -16.74
CA ASP A 242 -20.28 -16.20 -18.15
C ASP A 242 -21.79 -16.34 -18.45
N GLU A 243 -22.61 -16.76 -17.48
CA GLU A 243 -24.07 -16.84 -17.61
C GLU A 243 -24.76 -15.48 -17.43
N ASP A 244 -24.12 -14.53 -16.74
CA ASP A 244 -24.68 -13.20 -16.51
C ASP A 244 -24.43 -12.27 -17.69
N VAL A 245 -25.35 -12.26 -18.64
CA VAL A 245 -25.30 -11.45 -19.86
C VAL A 245 -26.13 -10.17 -19.71
N TYR A 246 -25.52 -9.03 -19.94
CA TYR A 246 -26.13 -7.70 -19.84
C TYR A 246 -26.26 -7.07 -21.24
N ASN A 247 -27.50 -6.76 -21.67
CA ASN A 247 -27.77 -6.02 -22.90
C ASN A 247 -28.03 -4.54 -22.59
N VAL A 248 -26.97 -3.74 -22.67
CA VAL A 248 -26.98 -2.35 -22.20
C VAL A 248 -26.91 -1.34 -23.34
N ARG A 249 -27.49 -0.17 -23.13
CA ARG A 249 -27.42 0.98 -24.02
C ARG A 249 -26.68 2.13 -23.35
N LYS A 250 -26.33 3.13 -24.13
CA LYS A 250 -25.77 4.37 -23.63
C LYS A 250 -26.69 4.98 -22.56
N GLY A 251 -26.11 5.31 -21.40
CA GLY A 251 -26.79 5.89 -20.25
C GLY A 251 -27.25 4.87 -19.19
N ASP A 252 -27.33 3.58 -19.52
CA ASP A 252 -27.70 2.55 -18.53
C ASP A 252 -26.60 2.41 -17.45
N VAL A 253 -27.03 2.02 -16.24
CA VAL A 253 -26.13 1.75 -15.10
C VAL A 253 -26.24 0.29 -14.74
N ILE A 254 -25.10 -0.42 -14.70
CA ILE A 254 -24.99 -1.84 -14.34
C ILE A 254 -24.22 -2.00 -13.04
N GLY A 255 -24.55 -3.05 -12.26
CA GLY A 255 -23.92 -3.32 -10.98
C GLY A 255 -24.02 -2.15 -9.98
N GLY A 256 -25.01 -1.27 -10.13
CA GLY A 256 -25.28 -0.14 -9.23
C GLY A 256 -24.33 1.06 -9.36
N LYS A 257 -23.20 0.94 -10.05
CA LYS A 257 -22.19 2.01 -10.13
C LYS A 257 -21.58 2.24 -11.51
N TRP A 258 -21.73 1.33 -12.45
CA TRP A 258 -21.08 1.40 -13.76
C TRP A 258 -22.02 1.95 -14.81
N LYS A 259 -21.85 3.21 -15.20
CA LYS A 259 -22.64 3.89 -16.21
C LYS A 259 -22.03 3.72 -17.60
N ILE A 260 -22.82 3.33 -18.57
CA ILE A 260 -22.40 3.22 -19.97
C ILE A 260 -22.36 4.62 -20.58
N VAL A 261 -21.18 5.09 -20.94
CA VAL A 261 -20.96 6.43 -21.50
C VAL A 261 -21.04 6.40 -23.01
N ASN A 262 -20.37 5.40 -23.64
CA ASN A 262 -20.32 5.29 -25.09
C ASN A 262 -20.21 3.84 -25.53
N ILE A 263 -20.76 3.52 -26.71
CA ILE A 263 -20.75 2.17 -27.29
C ILE A 263 -20.29 2.28 -28.72
N THR A 264 -19.26 1.52 -29.08
CA THR A 264 -18.76 1.35 -30.46
C THR A 264 -18.60 -0.15 -30.75
N PRO A 265 -18.46 -0.57 -32.01
CA PRO A 265 -18.23 -1.98 -32.33
C PRO A 265 -16.96 -2.56 -31.69
N GLN A 266 -15.94 -1.74 -31.45
CA GLN A 266 -14.63 -2.18 -30.94
C GLN A 266 -14.48 -2.03 -29.42
N LYS A 267 -15.23 -1.10 -28.81
CA LYS A 267 -15.07 -0.79 -27.39
C LYS A 267 -16.35 -0.22 -26.76
N VAL A 268 -16.46 -0.40 -25.46
CA VAL A 268 -17.45 0.25 -24.61
C VAL A 268 -16.73 1.12 -23.59
N GLU A 269 -17.19 2.37 -23.44
CA GLU A 269 -16.71 3.29 -22.41
C GLU A 269 -17.69 3.28 -21.24
N ILE A 270 -17.16 2.95 -20.06
CA ILE A 270 -17.90 2.81 -18.81
C ILE A 270 -17.33 3.79 -17.79
N GLU A 271 -18.18 4.49 -17.06
CA GLU A 271 -17.80 5.40 -15.96
C GLU A 271 -18.23 4.83 -14.62
N ASP A 272 -17.29 4.76 -13.66
CA ASP A 272 -17.64 4.54 -12.27
C ASP A 272 -18.30 5.82 -11.70
N THR A 273 -19.59 5.73 -11.37
CA THR A 273 -20.38 6.88 -10.92
C THR A 273 -19.96 7.43 -9.55
N SER A 274 -19.29 6.61 -8.74
CA SER A 274 -18.85 6.97 -7.39
C SER A 274 -17.58 7.85 -7.39
N ILE A 275 -16.62 7.50 -8.27
CA ILE A 275 -15.31 8.17 -8.35
C ILE A 275 -15.13 8.98 -9.64
N LYS A 276 -16.10 8.94 -10.57
CA LYS A 276 -16.10 9.64 -11.87
C LYS A 276 -14.90 9.28 -12.74
N VAL A 277 -14.47 8.03 -12.70
CA VAL A 277 -13.37 7.52 -13.54
C VAL A 277 -13.94 6.69 -14.69
N SER A 278 -13.52 7.04 -15.91
CA SER A 278 -13.90 6.29 -17.11
C SER A 278 -12.92 5.16 -17.39
N HIS A 279 -13.46 4.04 -17.83
CA HIS A 279 -12.75 2.85 -18.28
C HIS A 279 -13.17 2.48 -19.70
N VAL A 280 -12.25 1.87 -20.44
CA VAL A 280 -12.51 1.37 -21.77
C VAL A 280 -12.42 -0.16 -21.73
N ILE A 281 -13.50 -0.82 -22.13
CA ILE A 281 -13.54 -2.28 -22.29
C ILE A 281 -13.50 -2.54 -23.80
N ASN A 282 -12.43 -3.16 -24.27
CA ASN A 282 -12.30 -3.53 -25.67
C ASN A 282 -13.10 -4.80 -25.96
N TYR A 283 -13.53 -4.94 -27.23
CA TYR A 283 -14.14 -6.16 -27.73
C TYR A 283 -13.17 -7.34 -27.57
N THR A 284 -13.64 -8.38 -26.95
CA THR A 284 -12.87 -9.62 -26.75
C THR A 284 -13.53 -10.72 -27.58
N VAL A 285 -12.78 -11.30 -28.53
CA VAL A 285 -13.20 -12.53 -29.24
C VAL A 285 -12.91 -13.68 -28.27
N ASP A 286 -13.92 -14.33 -27.75
CA ASP A 286 -13.74 -15.62 -27.07
C ASP A 286 -13.36 -16.65 -28.15
N THR A 287 -12.07 -16.88 -28.29
CA THR A 287 -11.57 -18.01 -29.09
C THR A 287 -11.73 -19.26 -28.20
N LYS A 288 -12.89 -19.95 -28.37
CA LYS A 288 -13.11 -21.29 -27.80
C LYS A 288 -12.30 -22.31 -28.61
#